data_68f46306cdbeb405bb1c081a6c0871aa
#
_entry.id   68f46306cdbeb405bb1c081a6c0871aa
#
_cell.length_a   1.000
_cell.length_b   1.000
_cell.length_c   1.000
_cell.angle_alpha   90.00
_cell.angle_beta   90.00
_cell.angle_gamma   90.00
#
_symmetry.space_group_name_H-M   'P 1'
#
loop_
_entity.id
_entity.type
_entity.pdbx_description
1 polymer ?
#
loop_
_entity_poly.entity_id
_entity_poly.type
_entity_poly.pdbx_seq_one_letter_code
_entity_poly.pdbx_strand_id
1 'polypeptide(L)'
;MGAVHTRFVVGESRTNADNAITKTYGTFYMAFEVDDETLEVVDFSCTHTIDTTQSFLRKVFLGERFPDIDNWLEQKLSERYGGSSRKAVLVAYRDALKRWRFMMED
;
A
#
# COMPACT_ATOMS: atom_id res chain seq x y z
N MET A 1 11.79 27.31 3.94
CA MET A 1 11.73 25.97 3.37
C MET A 1 11.97 24.94 4.44
N GLY A 2 11.06 24.04 4.61
CA GLY A 2 11.19 23.03 5.63
C GLY A 2 11.94 21.82 5.17
N ALA A 3 12.47 21.08 6.12
CA ALA A 3 13.02 19.77 5.84
C ALA A 3 11.89 18.81 5.48
N VAL A 4 12.23 17.73 4.78
CA VAL A 4 11.27 16.68 4.50
C VAL A 4 11.04 15.91 5.81
N HIS A 5 9.79 15.82 6.20
CA HIS A 5 9.40 15.15 7.45
C HIS A 5 8.64 13.86 7.19
N THR A 6 8.78 13.31 6.00
CA THR A 6 8.10 12.06 5.64
C THR A 6 9.11 11.04 5.14
N ARG A 7 8.67 9.78 5.12
CA ARG A 7 9.43 8.69 4.53
C ARG A 7 8.65 8.09 3.39
N PHE A 8 9.33 7.80 2.31
CA PHE A 8 8.75 7.13 1.15
C PHE A 8 9.09 5.66 1.19
N VAL A 9 8.08 4.80 1.10
CA VAL A 9 8.30 3.36 1.11
C VAL A 9 7.41 2.70 0.08
N VAL A 10 7.98 1.72 -0.63
CA VAL A 10 7.29 0.98 -1.68
C VAL A 10 7.24 -0.49 -1.30
N GLY A 11 6.07 -1.10 -1.49
CA GLY A 11 5.93 -2.53 -1.38
C GLY A 11 5.52 -3.11 -2.70
N GLU A 12 5.83 -4.38 -2.92
CA GLU A 12 5.49 -5.02 -4.17
C GLU A 12 4.94 -6.42 -3.94
N SER A 13 4.16 -6.88 -4.91
CA SER A 13 3.61 -8.22 -4.91
C SER A 13 3.73 -8.80 -6.30
N ARG A 14 4.24 -10.02 -6.38
CA ARG A 14 4.24 -10.82 -7.61
C ARG A 14 3.27 -11.94 -7.39
N THR A 15 2.05 -11.76 -7.89
CA THR A 15 1.03 -12.78 -7.76
C THR A 15 1.01 -13.63 -9.04
N ASN A 16 0.17 -14.64 -9.04
CA ASN A 16 0.10 -15.53 -10.22
C ASN A 16 -0.52 -14.79 -11.41
N ALA A 17 -0.45 -15.43 -12.56
CA ALA A 17 -0.85 -14.82 -13.83
C ALA A 17 -2.36 -14.53 -13.92
N ASP A 18 -3.15 -15.07 -13.02
CA ASP A 18 -4.59 -14.84 -13.04
C ASP A 18 -4.98 -13.45 -12.50
N ASN A 19 -4.05 -12.79 -11.81
CA ASN A 19 -4.32 -11.45 -11.29
C ASN A 19 -4.18 -10.44 -12.43
N ALA A 20 -5.26 -9.68 -12.69
CA ALA A 20 -5.29 -8.74 -13.81
C ALA A 20 -4.20 -7.67 -13.72
N ILE A 21 -3.89 -7.20 -12.51
CA ILE A 21 -2.87 -6.18 -12.33
C ILE A 21 -1.48 -6.73 -12.68
N THR A 22 -1.12 -7.86 -12.10
CA THR A 22 0.21 -8.43 -12.33
C THR A 22 0.35 -8.95 -13.75
N LYS A 23 -0.74 -9.41 -14.36
CA LYS A 23 -0.72 -9.84 -15.76
C LYS A 23 -0.35 -8.70 -16.69
N THR A 24 -0.86 -7.50 -16.40
CA THR A 24 -0.60 -6.33 -17.24
C THR A 24 0.78 -5.73 -16.98
N TYR A 25 1.20 -5.65 -15.73
CA TYR A 25 2.41 -4.92 -15.34
C TYR A 25 3.54 -5.83 -14.86
N GLY A 26 3.30 -7.12 -14.67
CA GLY A 26 4.28 -8.06 -14.17
C GLY A 26 4.44 -8.05 -12.66
N THR A 27 4.31 -6.91 -12.03
CA THR A 27 4.42 -6.75 -10.57
C THR A 27 3.47 -5.65 -10.14
N PHE A 28 2.84 -5.85 -9.00
CA PHE A 28 1.97 -4.83 -8.40
C PHE A 28 2.77 -4.06 -7.34
N TYR A 29 2.83 -2.74 -7.50
CA TYR A 29 3.54 -1.87 -6.57
C TYR A 29 2.56 -0.98 -5.84
N MET A 30 2.82 -0.73 -4.56
CA MET A 30 2.13 0.31 -3.80
C MET A 30 3.18 1.20 -3.16
N ALA A 31 3.00 2.51 -3.30
CA ALA A 31 3.91 3.49 -2.74
C ALA A 31 3.20 4.30 -1.66
N PHE A 32 3.86 4.47 -0.53
CA PHE A 32 3.32 5.20 0.61
C PHE A 32 4.28 6.31 0.99
N GLU A 33 3.72 7.47 1.32
CA GLU A 33 4.47 8.52 1.99
C GLU A 33 3.93 8.63 3.41
N VAL A 34 4.80 8.49 4.40
CA VAL A 34 4.41 8.33 5.81
C VAL A 34 5.03 9.47 6.62
N ASP A 35 4.21 10.16 7.41
CA ASP A 35 4.67 11.25 8.28
C ASP A 35 5.55 10.68 9.39
N ASP A 36 6.71 11.34 9.62
CA ASP A 36 7.69 10.85 10.60
C ASP A 36 7.19 10.95 12.05
N GLU A 37 6.29 11.87 12.34
CA GLU A 37 5.83 12.10 13.70
C GLU A 37 4.54 11.35 14.01
N THR A 38 3.54 11.51 13.14
CA THR A 38 2.23 10.88 13.37
C THR A 38 2.17 9.46 12.86
N LEU A 39 3.07 9.09 11.97
CA LEU A 39 3.13 7.80 11.26
C LEU A 39 1.92 7.59 10.36
N GLU A 40 1.20 8.65 10.05
CA GLU A 40 0.05 8.57 9.16
C GLU A 40 0.47 8.57 7.71
N VAL A 41 -0.28 7.85 6.88
CA VAL A 41 -0.09 7.86 5.43
C VAL A 41 -0.61 9.20 4.90
N VAL A 42 0.27 9.99 4.31
CA VAL A 42 -0.10 11.31 3.78
C VAL A 42 -0.25 11.30 2.26
N ASP A 43 0.28 10.29 1.59
CA ASP A 43 0.06 10.12 0.16
C ASP A 43 0.20 8.65 -0.22
N PHE A 44 -0.43 8.28 -1.32
CA PHE A 44 -0.47 6.89 -1.76
C PHE A 44 -0.66 6.83 -3.27
N SER A 45 0.02 5.89 -3.91
CA SER A 45 -0.26 5.54 -5.29
C SER A 45 0.06 4.06 -5.51
N CYS A 46 -0.43 3.52 -6.60
CA CYS A 46 -0.20 2.11 -6.90
C CYS A 46 -0.25 1.87 -8.41
N THR A 47 0.29 0.72 -8.82
CA THR A 47 0.09 0.21 -10.17
C THR A 47 -1.39 -0.07 -10.38
N HIS A 48 -1.95 0.42 -11.48
CA HIS A 48 -3.36 0.17 -11.76
C HIS A 48 -3.65 0.33 -13.25
N THR A 49 -4.70 -0.35 -13.71
CA THR A 49 -5.23 -0.18 -15.07
C THR A 49 -6.53 0.61 -15.05
N ILE A 50 -7.19 0.66 -13.91
CA ILE A 50 -8.48 1.34 -13.74
C ILE A 50 -8.29 2.39 -12.65
N ASP A 51 -8.57 3.66 -12.96
CA ASP A 51 -8.34 4.75 -12.03
C ASP A 51 -9.11 4.59 -10.71
N THR A 52 -10.30 4.01 -10.78
CA THR A 52 -11.12 3.79 -9.58
C THR A 52 -10.40 2.89 -8.57
N THR A 53 -9.58 1.95 -9.04
CA THR A 53 -8.80 1.10 -8.15
C THR A 53 -7.89 1.94 -7.28
N GLN A 54 -7.12 2.84 -7.89
CA GLN A 54 -6.22 3.69 -7.11
C GLN A 54 -7.00 4.64 -6.20
N SER A 55 -8.08 5.23 -6.71
CA SER A 55 -8.90 6.13 -5.90
C SER A 55 -9.46 5.43 -4.68
N PHE A 56 -9.93 4.20 -4.84
CA PHE A 56 -10.46 3.44 -3.72
C PHE A 56 -9.37 3.12 -2.70
N LEU A 57 -8.21 2.65 -3.17
CA LEU A 57 -7.12 2.29 -2.26
C LEU A 57 -6.57 3.51 -1.53
N ARG A 58 -6.55 4.68 -2.18
CA ARG A 58 -6.20 5.91 -1.48
C ARG A 58 -7.13 6.14 -0.29
N LYS A 59 -8.42 5.91 -0.47
CA LYS A 59 -9.38 6.07 0.64
C LYS A 59 -9.14 5.08 1.77
N VAL A 60 -8.63 3.89 1.44
CA VAL A 60 -8.34 2.88 2.46
C VAL A 60 -7.14 3.29 3.31
N PHE A 61 -6.11 3.86 2.69
CA PHE A 61 -4.84 4.06 3.37
C PHE A 61 -4.59 5.48 3.88
N LEU A 62 -5.09 6.51 3.18
CA LEU A 62 -4.79 7.89 3.58
C LEU A 62 -5.31 8.20 4.97
N GLY A 63 -4.46 8.83 5.79
CA GLY A 63 -4.82 9.23 7.13
C GLY A 63 -4.70 8.14 8.17
N GLU A 64 -4.41 6.90 7.77
CA GLU A 64 -4.28 5.79 8.70
C GLU A 64 -2.84 5.69 9.20
N ARG A 65 -2.65 5.22 10.42
CA ARG A 65 -1.31 4.99 10.93
C ARG A 65 -0.72 3.78 10.21
N PHE A 66 0.35 4.03 9.47
CA PHE A 66 0.92 3.03 8.56
C PHE A 66 1.23 1.69 9.24
N PRO A 67 1.91 1.64 10.40
CA PRO A 67 2.24 0.34 11.00
C PRO A 67 1.03 -0.39 11.58
N ASP A 68 -0.06 0.32 11.84
CA ASP A 68 -1.25 -0.28 12.46
C ASP A 68 -2.23 -0.84 11.43
N ILE A 69 -2.04 -0.53 10.15
CA ILE A 69 -2.94 -0.97 9.09
C ILE A 69 -2.99 -2.50 9.01
N ASP A 70 -1.90 -3.17 9.34
CA ASP A 70 -1.84 -4.63 9.31
C ASP A 70 -2.88 -5.28 10.21
N ASN A 71 -3.33 -4.57 11.25
CA ASN A 71 -4.28 -5.10 12.22
C ASN A 71 -5.69 -5.27 11.65
N TRP A 72 -6.04 -4.52 10.59
CA TRP A 72 -7.41 -4.53 10.09
C TRP A 72 -7.50 -4.65 8.56
N LEU A 73 -6.38 -4.60 7.86
CA LEU A 73 -6.43 -4.50 6.39
C LEU A 73 -7.08 -5.72 5.73
N GLU A 74 -6.72 -6.91 6.16
CA GLU A 74 -7.25 -8.12 5.53
C GLU A 74 -8.76 -8.18 5.63
N GLN A 75 -9.29 -7.86 6.81
CA GLN A 75 -10.74 -7.87 7.01
C GLN A 75 -11.42 -6.78 6.20
N LYS A 76 -10.84 -5.57 6.19
CA LYS A 76 -11.42 -4.47 5.43
C LYS A 76 -11.48 -4.79 3.95
N LEU A 77 -10.41 -5.36 3.40
CA LEU A 77 -10.39 -5.73 2.00
C LEU A 77 -11.42 -6.83 1.70
N SER A 78 -11.55 -7.78 2.60
CA SER A 78 -12.53 -8.85 2.45
C SER A 78 -13.95 -8.30 2.36
N GLU A 79 -14.24 -7.26 3.13
CA GLU A 79 -15.58 -6.67 3.19
C GLU A 79 -15.84 -5.65 2.09
N ARG A 80 -14.81 -4.94 1.64
CA ARG A 80 -14.99 -3.74 0.82
C ARG A 80 -14.34 -3.78 -0.54
N TYR A 81 -13.46 -4.73 -0.81
CA TYR A 81 -12.75 -4.80 -2.07
C TYR A 81 -13.24 -5.98 -2.88
N GLY A 82 -14.08 -5.73 -3.86
CA GLY A 82 -14.71 -6.79 -4.65
C GLY A 82 -13.94 -7.08 -5.93
N GLY A 83 -12.65 -7.29 -5.83
CA GLY A 83 -11.82 -7.55 -7.00
C GLY A 83 -10.87 -8.72 -6.77
N SER A 84 -10.22 -9.16 -7.84
CA SER A 84 -9.32 -10.30 -7.79
C SER A 84 -7.95 -9.97 -7.22
N SER A 85 -7.63 -8.69 -7.02
CA SER A 85 -6.30 -8.28 -6.58
C SER A 85 -6.19 -8.00 -5.08
N ARG A 86 -7.18 -8.45 -4.28
CA ARG A 86 -7.12 -8.26 -2.82
C ARG A 86 -5.86 -8.81 -2.22
N LYS A 87 -5.46 -10.01 -2.61
CA LYS A 87 -4.26 -10.65 -2.08
C LYS A 87 -3.02 -9.86 -2.46
N ALA A 88 -2.98 -9.35 -3.68
CA ALA A 88 -1.84 -8.54 -4.11
C ALA A 88 -1.71 -7.27 -3.26
N VAL A 89 -2.81 -6.63 -2.93
CA VAL A 89 -2.80 -5.44 -2.07
C VAL A 89 -2.25 -5.78 -0.69
N LEU A 90 -2.72 -6.87 -0.11
CA LEU A 90 -2.28 -7.28 1.23
C LEU A 90 -0.79 -7.61 1.24
N VAL A 91 -0.33 -8.37 0.26
CA VAL A 91 1.08 -8.76 0.17
C VAL A 91 1.96 -7.53 -0.05
N ALA A 92 1.54 -6.62 -0.93
CA ALA A 92 2.33 -5.40 -1.20
C ALA A 92 2.41 -4.51 0.04
N TYR A 93 1.31 -4.37 0.79
CA TYR A 93 1.35 -3.60 2.03
C TYR A 93 2.33 -4.22 3.03
N ARG A 94 2.27 -5.53 3.22
CA ARG A 94 3.16 -6.21 4.18
C ARG A 94 4.62 -6.12 3.76
N ASP A 95 4.88 -6.13 2.45
CA ASP A 95 6.23 -5.92 1.95
C ASP A 95 6.72 -4.50 2.24
N ALA A 96 5.87 -3.50 2.03
CA ALA A 96 6.20 -2.12 2.36
C ALA A 96 6.43 -1.95 3.86
N LEU A 97 5.61 -2.58 4.69
CA LEU A 97 5.75 -2.52 6.14
C LEU A 97 7.10 -3.09 6.58
N LYS A 98 7.52 -4.18 5.96
CA LYS A 98 8.82 -4.79 6.26
C LYS A 98 9.96 -3.81 5.95
N ARG A 99 9.90 -3.15 4.79
CA ARG A 99 10.93 -2.16 4.42
C ARG A 99 10.91 -0.97 5.36
N TRP A 100 9.72 -0.51 5.72
CA TRP A 100 9.57 0.63 6.61
C TRP A 100 10.20 0.31 7.98
N ARG A 101 9.98 -0.91 8.49
CA ARG A 101 10.58 -1.32 9.76
C ARG A 101 12.11 -1.32 9.69
N PHE A 102 12.68 -1.76 8.59
CA PHE A 102 14.14 -1.68 8.41
C PHE A 102 14.62 -0.24 8.45
N MET A 103 13.91 0.67 7.80
CA MET A 103 14.28 2.08 7.80
C MET A 103 14.25 2.68 9.20
N MET A 104 13.34 2.21 10.04
CA MET A 104 13.16 2.75 11.39
C MET A 104 14.09 2.14 12.42
N GLU A 105 14.80 1.06 12.08
CA GLU A 105 15.71 0.40 13.03
C GLU A 105 16.94 1.22 13.34
N ASP A 106 17.28 2.16 12.50
CA ASP A 106 18.41 3.02 12.80
C ASP A 106 17.97 4.18 13.70
#